data_11d353265826d905ec22ba8c376028c8
#
_entry.id   11d353265826d905ec22ba8c376028c8
#
_cell.length_a   1.000
_cell.length_b   1.000
_cell.length_c   1.000
_cell.angle_alpha   90.00
_cell.angle_beta   90.00
_cell.angle_gamma   90.00
#
_symmetry.space_group_name_H-M   'P 1'
#
loop_
_entity.id
_entity.type
_entity.pdbx_description
1 polymer ?
#
loop_
_entity_poly.entity_id
_entity_poly.type
_entity_poly.pdbx_seq_one_letter_code
_entity_poly.pdbx_strand_id
1 'polypeptide(L)'
;MSEKQPCTYRQTRFHRFHGYNLSLHEQDTVAHREMSFANAIVFSEQSLSPGEVFLIEIESSENGWSGHIRLGLTQLDPDALQRSGHLLPQCAIPDMVSNKAMGESWICALTKHQAWYDANYLTNYFRLDGNHVFTSRGTFPTSILKSSGDEKMDILPTDVGSRVGVLYLPCGQNMAVMHFIINGEFVVPLSSTIPYNDGPIRAVIDVYGATKRVRVIQVYNVNSLQSACRETILKNIKAASVSKLPLPNALKEYLLYKT
;
A
#
# COMPACT_ATOMS: atom_id res chain seq x y z
N MET A 1 4.00 31.55 -1.97
CA MET A 1 2.74 30.88 -2.34
C MET A 1 3.15 29.65 -3.12
N SER A 2 3.13 28.48 -2.50
CA SER A 2 3.50 27.21 -3.15
C SER A 2 2.27 26.72 -3.92
N GLU A 3 2.36 26.68 -5.23
CA GLU A 3 1.36 26.02 -6.08
C GLU A 3 1.33 24.54 -5.75
N LYS A 4 0.25 24.10 -5.10
CA LYS A 4 -0.04 22.66 -4.96
C LYS A 4 -0.35 22.13 -6.35
N GLN A 5 0.53 21.31 -6.89
CA GLN A 5 0.28 20.56 -8.12
C GLN A 5 -1.06 19.81 -8.03
N PRO A 6 -1.85 19.77 -9.11
CA PRO A 6 -3.09 18.99 -9.14
C PRO A 6 -2.74 17.52 -8.91
N CYS A 7 -3.46 16.87 -8.00
CA CYS A 7 -3.35 15.45 -7.71
C CYS A 7 -3.81 14.67 -8.95
N THR A 8 -2.87 14.35 -9.83
CA THR A 8 -3.13 13.42 -10.94
C THR A 8 -3.23 12.03 -10.32
N TYR A 9 -4.41 11.45 -10.36
CA TYR A 9 -4.67 10.07 -9.93
C TYR A 9 -3.86 9.12 -10.82
N ARG A 10 -2.71 8.71 -10.32
CA ARG A 10 -1.83 7.78 -10.99
C ARG A 10 -2.11 6.37 -10.49
N GLN A 11 -2.23 5.41 -11.41
CA GLN A 11 -2.37 3.99 -11.09
C GLN A 11 -1.21 3.53 -10.20
N THR A 12 -1.51 2.78 -9.13
CA THR A 12 -0.49 2.18 -8.27
C THR A 12 0.17 1.02 -9.01
N ARG A 13 1.51 1.01 -9.04
CA ARG A 13 2.30 0.04 -9.81
C ARG A 13 3.54 -0.39 -9.03
N PHE A 14 4.16 -1.46 -9.51
CA PHE A 14 5.51 -1.83 -9.14
C PHE A 14 6.54 -0.98 -9.88
N HIS A 15 7.68 -0.78 -9.24
CA HIS A 15 8.85 -0.13 -9.83
C HIS A 15 9.57 -1.10 -10.78
N ARG A 16 10.12 -0.58 -11.89
CA ARG A 16 10.78 -1.41 -12.91
C ARG A 16 12.13 -1.98 -12.50
N PHE A 17 12.78 -1.37 -11.51
CA PHE A 17 13.96 -1.98 -10.89
C PHE A 17 13.51 -3.01 -9.86
N HIS A 18 13.84 -4.27 -10.09
CA HIS A 18 13.42 -5.42 -9.29
C HIS A 18 14.46 -6.56 -9.33
N GLY A 19 14.26 -7.59 -8.52
CA GLY A 19 15.07 -8.79 -8.50
C GLY A 19 15.04 -9.53 -9.85
N TYR A 20 16.16 -10.13 -10.22
CA TYR A 20 16.34 -10.70 -11.57
C TYR A 20 15.48 -11.95 -11.88
N ASN A 21 14.86 -12.57 -10.86
CA ASN A 21 13.91 -13.67 -11.06
C ASN A 21 12.47 -13.20 -11.22
N LEU A 22 12.20 -11.88 -11.17
CA LEU A 22 10.87 -11.32 -11.40
C LEU A 22 10.68 -10.86 -12.84
N SER A 23 9.46 -10.98 -13.32
CA SER A 23 8.93 -10.26 -14.47
C SER A 23 7.71 -9.45 -14.07
N LEU A 24 7.56 -8.27 -14.65
CA LEU A 24 6.40 -7.40 -14.45
C LEU A 24 5.45 -7.52 -15.64
N HIS A 25 4.16 -7.60 -15.35
CA HIS A 25 3.10 -7.73 -16.33
C HIS A 25 1.99 -6.71 -16.10
N GLU A 26 1.07 -6.60 -17.05
CA GLU A 26 -0.15 -5.80 -16.96
C GLU A 26 0.14 -4.34 -16.53
N GLN A 27 1.02 -3.68 -17.28
CA GLN A 27 1.44 -2.31 -17.00
C GLN A 27 2.10 -2.14 -15.62
N ASP A 28 2.97 -3.09 -15.26
CA ASP A 28 3.73 -3.12 -14.02
C ASP A 28 2.85 -3.26 -12.74
N THR A 29 1.64 -3.83 -12.86
CA THR A 29 0.75 -4.09 -11.72
C THR A 29 0.83 -5.52 -11.20
N VAL A 30 1.46 -6.42 -11.95
CA VAL A 30 1.64 -7.83 -11.57
C VAL A 30 3.11 -8.16 -11.54
N ALA A 31 3.57 -8.75 -10.44
CA ALA A 31 4.92 -9.27 -10.28
C ALA A 31 4.86 -10.80 -10.23
N HIS A 32 5.56 -11.45 -11.16
CA HIS A 32 5.64 -12.90 -11.28
C HIS A 32 7.10 -13.37 -11.12
N ARG A 33 7.34 -14.27 -10.19
CA ARG A 33 8.64 -14.92 -10.02
C ARG A 33 8.76 -16.09 -10.99
N GLU A 34 9.64 -15.95 -11.97
CA GLU A 34 9.80 -16.92 -13.06
C GLU A 34 10.46 -18.22 -12.60
N MET A 35 11.49 -18.12 -11.76
CA MET A 35 12.29 -19.26 -11.34
C MET A 35 12.76 -19.15 -9.89
N SER A 36 13.22 -20.29 -9.32
CA SER A 36 13.79 -20.36 -7.97
C SER A 36 12.78 -19.88 -6.90
N PHE A 37 13.26 -19.69 -5.67
CA PHE A 37 12.46 -19.28 -4.51
C PHE A 37 12.76 -17.84 -4.05
N ALA A 38 13.74 -17.17 -4.62
CA ALA A 38 14.28 -15.90 -4.16
C ALA A 38 14.69 -14.99 -5.34
N ASN A 39 15.42 -13.89 -5.05
CA ASN A 39 15.81 -12.85 -6.00
C ASN A 39 14.59 -12.21 -6.68
N ALA A 40 13.53 -11.99 -5.89
CA ALA A 40 12.23 -11.56 -6.36
C ALA A 40 11.70 -10.35 -5.57
N ILE A 41 12.60 -9.43 -5.22
CA ILE A 41 12.28 -8.18 -4.54
C ILE A 41 11.78 -7.17 -5.56
N VAL A 42 10.70 -6.47 -5.21
CA VAL A 42 10.14 -5.37 -5.99
C VAL A 42 9.64 -4.26 -5.07
N PHE A 43 9.60 -3.03 -5.56
CA PHE A 43 9.20 -1.83 -4.83
C PHE A 43 7.92 -1.23 -5.40
N SER A 44 7.23 -0.42 -4.62
CA SER A 44 6.23 0.47 -5.18
C SER A 44 6.89 1.50 -6.11
N GLU A 45 6.25 1.83 -7.24
CA GLU A 45 6.77 2.83 -8.19
C GLU A 45 6.86 4.22 -7.53
N GLN A 46 5.88 4.56 -6.69
CA GLN A 46 5.85 5.83 -5.96
C GLN A 46 6.11 5.60 -4.48
N SER A 47 6.62 6.65 -3.81
CA SER A 47 6.64 6.72 -2.36
C SER A 47 5.22 6.85 -1.82
N LEU A 48 4.98 6.26 -0.65
CA LEU A 48 3.71 6.33 0.07
C LEU A 48 3.65 7.60 0.93
N SER A 49 2.45 8.15 1.03
CA SER A 49 2.12 9.18 2.03
C SER A 49 1.67 8.51 3.34
N PRO A 50 1.75 9.21 4.50
CA PRO A 50 1.17 8.71 5.75
C PRO A 50 -0.27 8.27 5.58
N GLY A 51 -0.61 7.04 6.00
CA GLY A 51 -1.95 6.46 5.86
C GLY A 51 -2.29 5.96 4.46
N GLU A 52 -1.41 6.09 3.48
CA GLU A 52 -1.61 5.52 2.16
C GLU A 52 -1.36 4.01 2.18
N VAL A 53 -2.31 3.25 1.66
CA VAL A 53 -2.25 1.78 1.61
C VAL A 53 -1.66 1.32 0.29
N PHE A 54 -0.62 0.50 0.34
CA PHE A 54 -0.16 -0.30 -0.80
C PHE A 54 -0.68 -1.73 -0.60
N LEU A 55 -1.66 -2.14 -1.41
CA LEU A 55 -2.38 -3.40 -1.28
C LEU A 55 -2.03 -4.34 -2.42
N ILE A 56 -1.73 -5.59 -2.09
CA ILE A 56 -1.51 -6.67 -3.06
C ILE A 56 -2.45 -7.84 -2.80
N GLU A 57 -2.67 -8.64 -3.83
CA GLU A 57 -3.33 -9.94 -3.75
C GLU A 57 -2.35 -11.04 -4.19
N ILE A 58 -2.33 -12.16 -3.49
CA ILE A 58 -1.57 -13.35 -3.88
C ILE A 58 -2.38 -14.10 -4.95
N GLU A 59 -1.89 -14.11 -6.19
CA GLU A 59 -2.59 -14.74 -7.31
C GLU A 59 -2.20 -16.21 -7.52
N SER A 60 -0.96 -16.57 -7.19
CA SER A 60 -0.53 -17.96 -7.30
C SER A 60 0.57 -18.31 -6.31
N SER A 61 0.63 -19.59 -5.99
CA SER A 61 1.64 -20.23 -5.14
C SER A 61 2.25 -21.43 -5.85
N GLU A 62 3.45 -21.79 -5.47
CA GLU A 62 4.21 -22.93 -5.99
C GLU A 62 4.59 -23.88 -4.87
N ASN A 63 4.34 -25.16 -5.05
CA ASN A 63 4.70 -26.19 -4.09
C ASN A 63 6.20 -26.51 -4.12
N GLY A 64 6.72 -27.05 -3.02
CA GLY A 64 8.12 -27.52 -2.93
C GLY A 64 9.08 -26.50 -2.29
N TRP A 65 8.61 -25.28 -1.98
CA TRP A 65 9.38 -24.28 -1.28
C TRP A 65 8.86 -24.04 0.14
N SER A 66 9.77 -23.76 1.06
CA SER A 66 9.43 -23.28 2.40
C SER A 66 9.46 -21.74 2.44
N GLY A 67 8.66 -21.17 3.37
CA GLY A 67 8.51 -19.74 3.50
C GLY A 67 7.51 -19.16 2.49
N HIS A 68 7.17 -17.92 2.72
CA HIS A 68 6.16 -17.19 1.95
C HIS A 68 6.61 -15.74 1.72
N ILE A 69 5.76 -14.96 1.11
CA ILE A 69 5.96 -13.55 0.84
C ILE A 69 6.52 -12.78 2.04
N ARG A 70 7.40 -11.84 1.76
CA ARG A 70 7.83 -10.82 2.71
C ARG A 70 7.36 -9.46 2.23
N LEU A 71 6.96 -8.63 3.15
CA LEU A 71 6.37 -7.34 2.86
C LEU A 71 6.84 -6.32 3.90
N GLY A 72 6.97 -5.08 3.48
CA GLY A 72 7.36 -4.03 4.40
C GLY A 72 7.52 -2.67 3.73
N LEU A 73 8.25 -1.82 4.42
CA LEU A 73 8.54 -0.46 4.00
C LEU A 73 10.05 -0.25 3.88
N THR A 74 10.45 0.67 3.03
CA THR A 74 11.87 1.01 2.82
C THR A 74 12.04 2.47 2.43
N GLN A 75 13.16 3.06 2.84
CA GLN A 75 13.65 4.36 2.35
C GLN A 75 14.59 4.22 1.15
N LEU A 76 14.93 3.00 0.75
CA LEU A 76 15.77 2.78 -0.41
C LEU A 76 15.12 3.38 -1.66
N ASP A 77 15.90 4.13 -2.42
CA ASP A 77 15.48 4.64 -3.73
C ASP A 77 15.89 3.65 -4.83
N PRO A 78 14.92 2.95 -5.46
CA PRO A 78 15.21 1.98 -6.51
C PRO A 78 15.96 2.58 -7.70
N ASP A 79 15.67 3.84 -8.06
CA ASP A 79 16.39 4.53 -9.14
C ASP A 79 17.86 4.80 -8.78
N ALA A 80 18.14 5.16 -7.53
CA ALA A 80 19.50 5.35 -7.05
C ALA A 80 20.27 4.03 -7.00
N LEU A 81 19.63 2.95 -6.55
CA LEU A 81 20.22 1.60 -6.56
C LEU A 81 20.55 1.15 -7.99
N GLN A 82 19.64 1.36 -8.93
CA GLN A 82 19.85 1.02 -10.33
C GLN A 82 21.01 1.82 -10.94
N ARG A 83 21.05 3.14 -10.73
CA ARG A 83 22.12 4.02 -11.25
C ARG A 83 23.48 3.67 -10.68
N SER A 84 23.57 3.24 -9.43
CA SER A 84 24.82 2.84 -8.78
C SER A 84 25.25 1.40 -9.07
N GLY A 85 24.46 0.66 -9.84
CA GLY A 85 24.74 -0.75 -10.16
C GLY A 85 24.63 -1.68 -8.96
N HIS A 86 23.91 -1.29 -7.90
CA HIS A 86 23.69 -2.16 -6.75
C HIS A 86 22.80 -3.33 -7.12
N LEU A 87 23.25 -4.52 -6.76
CA LEU A 87 22.44 -5.73 -6.86
C LEU A 87 21.56 -5.84 -5.63
N LEU A 88 20.29 -6.19 -5.84
CA LEU A 88 19.40 -6.51 -4.75
C LEU A 88 19.83 -7.81 -4.06
N PRO A 89 19.66 -7.91 -2.73
CA PRO A 89 19.95 -9.16 -2.02
C PRO A 89 19.00 -10.28 -2.48
N GLN A 90 19.40 -11.51 -2.17
CA GLN A 90 18.63 -12.70 -2.54
C GLN A 90 17.21 -12.67 -1.96
N CYS A 91 17.03 -12.10 -0.79
CA CYS A 91 15.72 -11.93 -0.13
C CYS A 91 15.67 -10.60 0.63
N ALA A 92 14.44 -10.07 0.79
CA ALA A 92 14.23 -8.88 1.58
C ALA A 92 14.45 -9.17 3.06
N ILE A 93 15.33 -8.36 3.66
CA ILE A 93 15.66 -8.39 5.09
C ILE A 93 15.75 -6.94 5.60
N PRO A 94 15.65 -6.68 6.90
CA PRO A 94 15.72 -5.31 7.43
C PRO A 94 16.94 -4.53 6.95
N ASP A 95 18.10 -5.11 6.89
CA ASP A 95 19.33 -4.45 6.43
C ASP A 95 19.68 -4.86 4.98
N MET A 96 18.79 -4.57 4.02
CA MET A 96 18.97 -4.95 2.61
C MET A 96 20.23 -4.33 1.98
N VAL A 97 20.67 -3.18 2.45
CA VAL A 97 21.88 -2.50 1.99
C VAL A 97 22.71 -2.12 3.20
N SER A 98 23.97 -2.55 3.24
CA SER A 98 24.90 -2.30 4.35
C SER A 98 25.19 -0.81 4.57
N ASN A 99 24.98 0.03 3.57
CA ASN A 99 25.18 1.47 3.67
C ASN A 99 23.91 2.17 4.16
N LYS A 100 23.82 2.44 5.45
CA LYS A 100 22.69 3.15 6.07
C LYS A 100 22.43 4.55 5.48
N ALA A 101 23.41 5.16 4.83
CA ALA A 101 23.21 6.43 4.13
C ALA A 101 22.29 6.31 2.91
N MET A 102 22.05 5.11 2.41
CA MET A 102 21.10 4.84 1.32
C MET A 102 19.67 4.62 1.79
N GLY A 103 19.42 4.55 3.09
CA GLY A 103 18.12 4.34 3.71
C GLY A 103 17.99 3.02 4.48
N GLU A 104 16.96 2.93 5.29
CA GLU A 104 16.65 1.75 6.10
C GLU A 104 15.44 0.98 5.52
N SER A 105 15.24 -0.24 6.01
CA SER A 105 14.14 -1.10 5.58
C SER A 105 13.51 -1.81 6.77
N TRP A 106 12.19 -1.91 6.76
CA TRP A 106 11.37 -2.57 7.78
C TRP A 106 10.59 -3.68 7.10
N ILE A 107 11.06 -4.92 7.24
CA ILE A 107 10.55 -6.09 6.51
C ILE A 107 9.96 -7.09 7.49
N CYS A 108 8.81 -7.63 7.14
CA CYS A 108 8.16 -8.71 7.86
C CYS A 108 7.91 -9.90 6.93
N ALA A 109 8.27 -11.10 7.37
CA ALA A 109 7.89 -12.33 6.69
C ALA A 109 6.48 -12.71 7.12
N LEU A 110 5.58 -12.94 6.17
CA LEU A 110 4.25 -13.44 6.47
C LEU A 110 4.28 -14.94 6.69
N THR A 111 3.52 -15.42 7.67
CA THR A 111 3.33 -16.84 7.98
C THR A 111 1.85 -17.17 8.07
N LYS A 112 1.51 -18.45 7.92
CA LYS A 112 0.11 -18.91 7.99
C LYS A 112 -0.55 -18.63 9.34
N HIS A 113 0.21 -18.69 10.42
CA HIS A 113 -0.29 -18.65 11.80
C HIS A 113 0.47 -17.62 12.65
N GLN A 114 0.73 -16.46 12.09
CA GLN A 114 1.43 -15.41 12.82
C GLN A 114 0.48 -14.73 13.80
N ALA A 115 0.90 -14.62 15.06
CA ALA A 115 0.21 -13.78 16.04
C ALA A 115 0.47 -12.30 15.70
N TRP A 116 -0.58 -11.54 15.48
CA TRP A 116 -0.56 -10.11 15.27
C TRP A 116 -1.22 -9.41 16.45
N TYR A 117 -0.85 -8.17 16.69
CA TYR A 117 -1.56 -7.32 17.65
C TYR A 117 -2.62 -6.51 16.93
N ASP A 118 -3.85 -6.55 17.45
CA ASP A 118 -4.94 -5.72 16.96
C ASP A 118 -4.58 -4.24 17.10
N ALA A 119 -4.70 -3.52 16.01
CA ALA A 119 -4.46 -2.09 15.96
C ALA A 119 -5.79 -1.33 16.00
N ASN A 120 -6.23 -0.95 17.18
CA ASN A 120 -7.35 -0.02 17.34
C ASN A 120 -6.87 1.44 17.24
N TYR A 121 -6.29 1.83 16.08
CA TYR A 121 -5.85 3.20 15.89
C TYR A 121 -6.70 3.93 14.85
N LEU A 122 -7.54 4.82 15.36
CA LEU A 122 -8.11 5.89 14.57
C LEU A 122 -7.13 7.05 14.58
N THR A 123 -6.53 7.36 13.45
CA THR A 123 -5.66 8.52 13.30
C THR A 123 -6.24 9.51 12.30
N ASN A 124 -5.71 10.73 12.26
CA ASN A 124 -6.07 11.71 11.24
C ASN A 124 -5.67 11.28 9.82
N TYR A 125 -4.83 10.25 9.68
CA TYR A 125 -4.30 9.76 8.41
C TYR A 125 -5.01 8.51 7.89
N PHE A 126 -5.65 7.75 8.80
CA PHE A 126 -6.34 6.51 8.47
C PHE A 126 -7.52 6.31 9.42
N ARG A 127 -8.71 6.12 8.89
CA ARG A 127 -9.93 5.90 9.67
C ARG A 127 -10.83 4.88 8.99
N LEU A 128 -11.37 3.97 9.77
CA LEU A 128 -12.43 3.06 9.37
C LEU A 128 -13.77 3.64 9.83
N ASP A 129 -14.76 3.68 8.95
CA ASP A 129 -16.11 4.13 9.28
C ASP A 129 -17.12 3.26 8.51
N GLY A 130 -17.69 2.30 9.20
CA GLY A 130 -18.62 1.33 8.61
C GLY A 130 -17.98 0.59 7.42
N ASN A 131 -18.47 0.87 6.22
CA ASN A 131 -18.04 0.20 4.99
C ASN A 131 -16.95 0.96 4.22
N HIS A 132 -16.37 2.02 4.79
CA HIS A 132 -15.37 2.85 4.10
C HIS A 132 -14.10 3.01 4.91
N VAL A 133 -12.99 3.12 4.16
CA VAL A 133 -11.66 3.49 4.66
C VAL A 133 -11.36 4.89 4.16
N PHE A 134 -10.97 5.77 5.07
CA PHE A 134 -10.54 7.14 4.80
C PHE A 134 -9.04 7.22 4.99
N THR A 135 -8.33 7.70 4.00
CA THR A 135 -6.89 7.88 4.01
C THR A 135 -6.50 9.29 3.55
N SER A 136 -5.25 9.66 3.71
CA SER A 136 -4.71 10.92 3.19
C SER A 136 -4.83 11.05 1.66
N ARG A 137 -4.88 9.94 0.94
CA ARG A 137 -4.96 9.90 -0.53
C ARG A 137 -6.39 9.78 -1.07
N GLY A 138 -7.36 9.37 -0.27
CA GLY A 138 -8.74 9.21 -0.69
C GLY A 138 -9.51 8.20 0.15
N THR A 139 -10.74 7.97 -0.28
CA THR A 139 -11.67 7.04 0.39
C THR A 139 -11.99 5.87 -0.52
N PHE A 140 -12.05 4.68 0.04
CA PHE A 140 -12.42 3.46 -0.68
C PHE A 140 -13.24 2.51 0.20
N PRO A 141 -14.04 1.59 -0.37
CA PRO A 141 -14.84 0.65 0.41
C PRO A 141 -13.96 -0.41 1.09
N THR A 142 -14.30 -0.78 2.34
CA THR A 142 -13.59 -1.81 3.12
C THR A 142 -13.57 -3.18 2.43
N SER A 143 -14.56 -3.47 1.57
CA SER A 143 -14.61 -4.71 0.79
C SER A 143 -13.40 -4.93 -0.11
N ILE A 144 -12.72 -3.85 -0.55
CA ILE A 144 -11.48 -3.95 -1.34
C ILE A 144 -10.34 -4.58 -0.52
N LEU A 145 -10.35 -4.45 0.79
CA LEU A 145 -9.32 -4.99 1.67
C LEU A 145 -9.50 -6.48 1.95
N LYS A 146 -10.71 -7.01 1.76
CA LYS A 146 -11.02 -8.42 2.01
C LYS A 146 -10.48 -9.32 0.91
N SER A 147 -10.17 -10.56 1.26
CA SER A 147 -9.74 -11.58 0.30
C SER A 147 -10.74 -11.74 -0.85
N SER A 148 -10.26 -12.15 -2.01
CA SER A 148 -11.08 -12.39 -3.21
C SER A 148 -11.81 -13.73 -3.21
N GLY A 149 -11.58 -14.57 -2.20
CA GLY A 149 -12.21 -15.89 -2.06
C GLY A 149 -13.66 -15.83 -1.59
N ASP A 150 -14.32 -17.01 -1.66
CA ASP A 150 -15.70 -17.17 -1.18
C ASP A 150 -15.76 -16.84 0.32
N GLU A 151 -16.75 -16.05 0.76
CA GLU A 151 -16.93 -15.61 2.15
C GLU A 151 -17.03 -16.76 3.17
N LYS A 152 -17.13 -18.00 2.69
CA LYS A 152 -17.22 -19.23 3.50
C LYS A 152 -15.89 -19.89 3.83
N MET A 153 -14.77 -19.43 3.24
CA MET A 153 -13.46 -20.02 3.49
C MET A 153 -12.57 -19.02 4.23
N ASP A 154 -12.05 -19.42 5.39
CA ASP A 154 -10.99 -18.70 6.07
C ASP A 154 -9.70 -18.76 5.24
N ILE A 155 -9.46 -17.73 4.45
CA ILE A 155 -8.25 -17.58 3.66
C ILE A 155 -7.14 -17.11 4.58
N LEU A 156 -6.09 -17.92 4.69
CA LEU A 156 -4.92 -17.59 5.49
C LEU A 156 -4.08 -16.48 4.82
N PRO A 157 -3.28 -15.73 5.59
CA PRO A 157 -2.49 -14.61 5.08
C PRO A 157 -1.59 -14.90 3.88
N THR A 158 -1.21 -16.17 3.70
CA THR A 158 -0.28 -16.61 2.66
C THR A 158 -0.93 -17.42 1.54
N ASP A 159 -2.24 -17.63 1.60
CA ASP A 159 -2.98 -18.40 0.60
C ASP A 159 -3.28 -17.58 -0.66
N VAL A 160 -3.57 -18.26 -1.75
CA VAL A 160 -4.05 -17.63 -2.98
C VAL A 160 -5.40 -16.95 -2.71
N GLY A 161 -5.56 -15.72 -3.20
CA GLY A 161 -6.72 -14.86 -2.94
C GLY A 161 -6.57 -13.99 -1.67
N SER A 162 -5.54 -14.23 -0.84
CA SER A 162 -5.26 -13.36 0.30
C SER A 162 -4.85 -11.96 -0.17
N ARG A 163 -5.41 -10.92 0.47
CA ARG A 163 -5.03 -9.52 0.26
C ARG A 163 -4.23 -9.02 1.44
N VAL A 164 -3.05 -8.51 1.14
CA VAL A 164 -2.12 -7.97 2.12
C VAL A 164 -1.73 -6.56 1.76
N GLY A 165 -1.98 -5.64 2.67
CA GLY A 165 -1.62 -4.23 2.54
C GLY A 165 -0.56 -3.81 3.53
N VAL A 166 0.25 -2.82 3.17
CA VAL A 166 1.19 -2.15 4.08
C VAL A 166 0.97 -0.65 4.03
N LEU A 167 1.10 0.00 5.18
CA LEU A 167 1.06 1.44 5.34
C LEU A 167 1.87 1.85 6.58
N TYR A 168 2.06 3.15 6.77
CA TYR A 168 2.61 3.68 8.00
C TYR A 168 1.76 4.83 8.54
N LEU A 169 1.68 4.92 9.86
CA LEU A 169 0.94 5.97 10.57
C LEU A 169 1.87 6.72 11.51
N PRO A 170 1.92 8.07 11.44
CA PRO A 170 2.69 8.88 12.38
C PRO A 170 2.27 8.63 13.84
N CYS A 171 3.25 8.48 14.72
CA CYS A 171 3.06 8.22 16.15
C CYS A 171 3.85 9.19 17.03
N GLY A 172 4.01 10.43 16.63
CA GLY A 172 4.76 11.46 17.34
C GLY A 172 5.56 12.34 16.40
N GLN A 173 6.53 13.06 16.93
CA GLN A 173 7.39 13.91 16.10
C GLN A 173 8.38 13.04 15.32
N ASN A 174 8.32 13.15 13.99
CA ASN A 174 9.23 12.49 13.04
C ASN A 174 9.23 10.95 13.01
N MET A 175 8.39 10.28 13.80
CA MET A 175 8.33 8.83 13.86
C MET A 175 6.96 8.32 13.42
N ALA A 176 6.96 7.14 12.80
CA ALA A 176 5.75 6.43 12.40
C ALA A 176 5.85 4.95 12.79
N VAL A 177 4.72 4.28 12.78
CA VAL A 177 4.62 2.82 12.98
C VAL A 177 4.12 2.18 11.69
N MET A 178 4.75 1.09 11.28
CA MET A 178 4.28 0.26 10.16
C MET A 178 3.06 -0.55 10.58
N HIS A 179 2.10 -0.65 9.71
CA HIS A 179 0.88 -1.44 9.88
C HIS A 179 0.67 -2.33 8.67
N PHE A 180 0.02 -3.47 8.91
CA PHE A 180 -0.47 -4.33 7.85
C PHE A 180 -2.00 -4.40 7.85
N ILE A 181 -2.56 -4.67 6.68
CA ILE A 181 -3.96 -5.03 6.51
C ILE A 181 -3.94 -6.42 5.88
N ILE A 182 -4.51 -7.40 6.57
CA ILE A 182 -4.53 -8.80 6.11
C ILE A 182 -5.97 -9.24 6.01
N ASN A 183 -6.46 -9.49 4.79
CA ASN A 183 -7.83 -9.90 4.50
C ASN A 183 -8.90 -9.01 5.16
N GLY A 184 -8.60 -7.70 5.29
CA GLY A 184 -9.48 -6.72 5.92
C GLY A 184 -9.23 -6.47 7.40
N GLU A 185 -8.41 -7.27 8.06
CA GLU A 185 -8.00 -7.07 9.45
C GLU A 185 -6.79 -6.14 9.53
N PHE A 186 -6.83 -5.22 10.50
CA PHE A 186 -5.78 -4.22 10.72
C PHE A 186 -4.85 -4.66 11.84
N VAL A 187 -3.59 -4.89 11.53
CA VAL A 187 -2.63 -5.50 12.46
C VAL A 187 -1.31 -4.73 12.52
N VAL A 188 -0.62 -4.79 13.66
CA VAL A 188 0.70 -4.18 13.87
C VAL A 188 1.74 -5.27 14.06
N PRO A 189 2.86 -5.25 13.34
CA PRO A 189 4.00 -6.09 13.66
C PRO A 189 4.65 -5.65 14.98
N LEU A 190 5.25 -6.60 15.70
CA LEU A 190 6.09 -6.28 16.87
C LEU A 190 7.23 -5.35 16.47
N SER A 191 7.16 -4.11 16.97
CA SER A 191 8.15 -3.04 16.94
C SER A 191 8.89 -2.75 15.63
N SER A 192 8.61 -1.58 15.06
CA SER A 192 9.66 -0.73 14.48
C SER A 192 9.12 0.67 14.27
N THR A 193 9.74 1.63 14.88
CA THR A 193 9.51 3.03 14.61
C THR A 193 10.29 3.41 13.35
N ILE A 194 9.62 4.13 12.44
CA ILE A 194 10.14 4.56 11.16
C ILE A 194 10.39 6.07 11.22
N PRO A 195 11.62 6.55 10.99
CA PRO A 195 11.88 7.98 10.86
C PRO A 195 11.39 8.48 9.48
N TYR A 196 10.10 8.66 9.33
CA TYR A 196 9.43 8.86 8.04
C TYR A 196 9.71 10.23 7.40
N ASN A 197 10.30 11.19 8.13
CA ASN A 197 10.71 12.49 7.61
C ASN A 197 12.13 12.49 7.04
N ASP A 198 12.91 11.43 7.27
CA ASP A 198 14.33 11.37 6.84
C ASP A 198 14.47 11.01 5.35
N GLY A 199 13.38 10.56 4.72
CA GLY A 199 13.36 10.22 3.31
C GLY A 199 12.01 9.67 2.84
N PRO A 200 11.80 9.55 1.53
CA PRO A 200 10.59 8.97 0.97
C PRO A 200 10.47 7.49 1.34
N ILE A 201 9.27 7.08 1.74
CA ILE A 201 8.96 5.69 2.11
C ILE A 201 8.27 4.98 0.94
N ARG A 202 8.75 3.80 0.56
CA ARG A 202 8.15 2.94 -0.45
C ARG A 202 7.72 1.61 0.15
N ALA A 203 6.71 0.99 -0.44
CA ALA A 203 6.45 -0.43 -0.16
C ALA A 203 7.52 -1.29 -0.82
N VAL A 204 7.93 -2.36 -0.15
CA VAL A 204 8.83 -3.39 -0.68
C VAL A 204 8.20 -4.75 -0.49
N ILE A 205 8.21 -5.55 -1.55
CA ILE A 205 7.62 -6.89 -1.59
C ILE A 205 8.69 -7.86 -2.09
N ASP A 206 8.83 -8.99 -1.42
CA ASP A 206 9.64 -10.11 -1.86
C ASP A 206 8.73 -11.30 -2.16
N VAL A 207 8.57 -11.62 -3.44
CA VAL A 207 7.77 -12.75 -3.92
C VAL A 207 8.55 -14.04 -3.65
N TYR A 208 8.70 -14.37 -2.35
CA TYR A 208 9.59 -15.37 -1.81
C TYR A 208 8.91 -16.72 -1.56
N GLY A 209 9.71 -17.78 -1.61
CA GLY A 209 9.32 -19.13 -1.19
C GLY A 209 8.15 -19.67 -2.02
N ALA A 210 7.10 -20.10 -1.34
CA ALA A 210 5.91 -20.66 -1.98
C ALA A 210 5.11 -19.59 -2.78
N THR A 211 5.20 -18.30 -2.44
CA THR A 211 4.50 -17.25 -3.19
C THR A 211 5.13 -17.08 -4.57
N LYS A 212 4.30 -17.18 -5.63
CA LYS A 212 4.78 -17.16 -7.03
C LYS A 212 4.40 -15.90 -7.78
N ARG A 213 3.20 -15.37 -7.55
CA ARG A 213 2.67 -14.22 -8.28
C ARG A 213 1.80 -13.36 -7.37
N VAL A 214 1.98 -12.05 -7.48
CA VAL A 214 1.20 -11.06 -6.74
C VAL A 214 0.72 -9.95 -7.67
N ARG A 215 -0.44 -9.38 -7.36
CA ARG A 215 -1.07 -8.27 -8.08
C ARG A 215 -1.27 -7.08 -7.16
N VAL A 216 -0.97 -5.87 -7.64
CA VAL A 216 -1.37 -4.62 -6.98
C VAL A 216 -2.87 -4.43 -7.12
N ILE A 217 -3.57 -4.29 -6.00
CA ILE A 217 -4.99 -3.93 -5.99
C ILE A 217 -5.11 -2.41 -5.97
N GLN A 218 -5.85 -1.88 -6.93
CA GLN A 218 -6.07 -0.44 -7.06
C GLN A 218 -7.09 0.02 -6.01
N VAL A 219 -6.63 0.47 -4.86
CA VAL A 219 -7.49 1.01 -3.79
C VAL A 219 -7.91 2.46 -4.06
N TYR A 220 -7.06 3.19 -4.78
CA TYR A 220 -7.33 4.57 -5.19
C TYR A 220 -7.72 4.57 -6.65
N ASN A 221 -8.97 4.26 -6.91
CA ASN A 221 -9.52 4.41 -8.25
C ASN A 221 -9.47 5.89 -8.67
N VAL A 222 -9.31 6.12 -9.97
CA VAL A 222 -9.67 7.42 -10.56
C VAL A 222 -11.06 7.73 -10.01
N ASN A 223 -11.18 8.75 -9.16
CA ASN A 223 -12.47 9.20 -8.66
C ASN A 223 -13.41 9.28 -9.86
N SER A 224 -14.63 8.78 -9.72
CA SER A 224 -15.61 9.01 -10.78
C SER A 224 -15.56 10.50 -11.11
N LEU A 225 -15.79 10.89 -12.35
CA LEU A 225 -15.83 12.31 -12.74
C LEU A 225 -16.68 13.12 -11.75
N GLN A 226 -17.74 12.51 -11.23
CA GLN A 226 -18.62 13.07 -10.22
C GLN A 226 -17.87 13.36 -8.90
N SER A 227 -17.05 12.45 -8.39
CA SER A 227 -16.23 12.66 -7.18
C SER A 227 -15.13 13.70 -7.40
N ALA A 228 -14.45 13.68 -8.55
CA ALA A 228 -13.45 14.66 -8.90
C ALA A 228 -14.05 16.08 -9.02
N CYS A 229 -15.24 16.20 -9.62
CA CYS A 229 -15.99 17.45 -9.66
C CYS A 229 -16.39 17.92 -8.26
N ARG A 230 -16.88 17.01 -7.40
CA ARG A 230 -17.22 17.34 -6.02
C ARG A 230 -16.02 17.91 -5.26
N GLU A 231 -14.89 17.24 -5.30
CA GLU A 231 -13.64 17.71 -4.65
C GLU A 231 -13.21 19.09 -5.17
N THR A 232 -13.25 19.27 -6.48
CA THR A 232 -12.89 20.57 -7.10
C THR A 232 -13.81 21.69 -6.66
N ILE A 233 -15.12 21.43 -6.56
CA ILE A 233 -16.11 22.41 -6.07
C ILE A 233 -15.82 22.73 -4.60
N LEU A 234 -15.63 21.72 -3.74
CA LEU A 234 -15.41 21.90 -2.31
C LEU A 234 -14.06 22.53 -1.96
N LYS A 235 -13.05 22.43 -2.83
CA LYS A 235 -11.79 23.18 -2.70
C LYS A 235 -11.97 24.69 -2.90
N ASN A 236 -12.94 25.10 -3.72
CA ASN A 236 -13.15 26.50 -4.12
C ASN A 236 -14.33 27.17 -3.41
N ILE A 237 -15.20 26.40 -2.73
CA ILE A 237 -16.42 26.91 -2.10
C ILE A 237 -16.48 26.40 -0.66
N LYS A 238 -16.76 27.31 0.29
CA LYS A 238 -17.05 26.95 1.68
C LYS A 238 -18.37 26.15 1.73
N ALA A 239 -18.42 25.10 2.54
CA ALA A 239 -19.61 24.23 2.69
C ALA A 239 -20.91 25.03 2.96
N ALA A 240 -20.84 26.10 3.77
CA ALA A 240 -21.97 26.99 4.02
C ALA A 240 -22.51 27.72 2.77
N SER A 241 -21.72 27.80 1.71
CA SER A 241 -22.11 28.46 0.46
C SER A 241 -22.71 27.50 -0.57
N VAL A 242 -22.66 26.20 -0.33
CA VAL A 242 -23.22 25.17 -1.24
C VAL A 242 -24.74 25.35 -1.41
N SER A 243 -25.46 25.73 -0.35
CA SER A 243 -26.89 26.00 -0.40
C SER A 243 -27.27 27.11 -1.39
N LYS A 244 -26.37 28.06 -1.65
CA LYS A 244 -26.59 29.21 -2.55
C LYS A 244 -26.25 28.89 -4.02
N LEU A 245 -25.70 27.72 -4.31
CA LEU A 245 -25.41 27.32 -5.69
C LEU A 245 -26.70 27.08 -6.47
N PRO A 246 -26.75 27.42 -7.75
CA PRO A 246 -27.90 27.16 -8.63
C PRO A 246 -27.91 25.69 -9.09
N LEU A 247 -27.95 24.75 -8.12
CA LEU A 247 -27.95 23.31 -8.35
C LEU A 247 -29.23 22.67 -7.82
N PRO A 248 -29.68 21.56 -8.42
CA PRO A 248 -30.76 20.71 -7.85
C PRO A 248 -30.42 20.26 -6.43
N ASN A 249 -31.46 20.07 -5.59
CA ASN A 249 -31.28 19.68 -4.18
C ASN A 249 -30.45 18.40 -4.01
N ALA A 250 -30.67 17.38 -4.85
CA ALA A 250 -29.89 16.13 -4.82
C ALA A 250 -28.38 16.35 -5.00
N LEU A 251 -27.98 17.31 -5.85
CA LEU A 251 -26.56 17.65 -6.04
C LEU A 251 -26.01 18.48 -4.87
N LYS A 252 -26.83 19.34 -4.26
CA LYS A 252 -26.44 20.07 -3.04
C LYS A 252 -26.22 19.10 -1.87
N GLU A 253 -27.11 18.13 -1.70
CA GLU A 253 -26.97 17.06 -0.71
C GLU A 253 -25.73 16.23 -0.94
N TYR A 254 -25.45 15.83 -2.20
CA TYR A 254 -24.23 15.14 -2.57
C TYR A 254 -22.96 15.96 -2.27
N LEU A 255 -22.96 17.27 -2.48
CA LEU A 255 -21.83 18.14 -2.13
C LEU A 255 -21.66 18.27 -0.61
N LEU A 256 -22.77 18.36 0.14
CA LEU A 256 -22.78 18.50 1.61
C LEU A 256 -22.68 17.17 2.34
N TYR A 257 -22.75 16.04 1.62
CA TYR A 257 -22.63 14.73 2.22
C TYR A 257 -21.31 14.65 3.00
N LYS A 258 -21.44 14.68 4.32
CA LYS A 258 -20.31 14.46 5.24
C LYS A 258 -20.04 12.97 5.24
N THR A 259 -19.02 12.58 4.48
CA THR A 259 -18.42 11.26 4.63
C THR A 259 -17.80 11.11 5.99
#